data_30cca1e8f4a1e4d189f334c92f12e02c
#
_entry.id   30cca1e8f4a1e4d189f334c92f12e02c
#
_cell.length_a   1.000
_cell.length_b   1.000
_cell.length_c   1.000
_cell.angle_alpha   90.00
_cell.angle_beta   90.00
_cell.angle_gamma   90.00
#
_symmetry.space_group_name_H-M   'P 1'
#
loop_
_entity.id
_entity.type
_entity.pdbx_description
1 polymer ?
#
loop_
_entity_poly.entity_id
_entity_poly.type
_entity_poly.pdbx_seq_one_letter_code
_entity_poly.pdbx_strand_id
1 'polypeptide(L)'
;MSEKNYLLAIDNGTQSVRALLFDLQGNLLGKGKVDLQPYVSPCPGWAEQDPDYYWACVGEACQRLWAQTAIDRQLIRGVSLTTQRGTVVHVDAECRPLRPAILWLDQRQAEVRQRLKGPWGWLFRLLRLEATVDYFRAQAEVNWVAQHQPEVWARTDKVLLLSGFLSHRLCGRFVDSVACCVGYLPFDYRRLRWAAPRDWKWRAKPHQTPQLPQLY
;
A
#
# COMPACT_ATOMS: atom_id res chain seq x y z
N MET A 1 29.67 -13.40 -26.65
CA MET A 1 29.59 -13.08 -25.18
C MET A 1 28.13 -12.82 -24.84
N SER A 2 27.50 -13.62 -23.98
CA SER A 2 26.13 -13.37 -23.53
C SER A 2 26.07 -12.01 -22.86
N GLU A 3 25.20 -11.11 -23.31
CA GLU A 3 24.96 -9.85 -22.62
C GLU A 3 24.52 -10.18 -21.19
N LYS A 4 25.32 -9.77 -20.22
CA LYS A 4 24.97 -9.92 -18.80
C LYS A 4 23.81 -8.97 -18.51
N ASN A 5 22.62 -9.49 -18.26
CA ASN A 5 21.44 -8.74 -17.85
C ASN A 5 21.03 -9.17 -16.44
N TYR A 6 20.48 -8.24 -15.67
CA TYR A 6 20.13 -8.43 -14.27
C TYR A 6 18.70 -8.01 -13.97
N LEU A 7 18.16 -8.56 -12.90
CA LEU A 7 16.89 -8.17 -12.28
C LEU A 7 17.13 -7.74 -10.84
N LEU A 8 16.54 -6.62 -10.45
CA LEU A 8 16.55 -6.13 -9.08
C LEU A 8 15.21 -6.45 -8.42
N ALA A 9 15.21 -7.18 -7.32
CA ALA A 9 14.04 -7.39 -6.49
C ALA A 9 14.18 -6.58 -5.19
N ILE A 10 13.16 -5.78 -4.86
CA ILE A 10 13.06 -5.01 -3.62
C ILE A 10 11.97 -5.65 -2.78
N ASP A 11 12.32 -6.10 -1.58
CA ASP A 11 11.41 -6.68 -0.59
C ASP A 11 11.34 -5.76 0.63
N ASN A 12 10.25 -5.01 0.76
CA ASN A 12 9.98 -4.17 1.92
C ASN A 12 9.02 -4.88 2.87
N GLY A 13 9.59 -5.72 3.73
CA GLY A 13 8.83 -6.44 4.76
C GLY A 13 8.55 -5.59 6.01
N THR A 14 8.02 -6.23 7.04
CA THR A 14 7.69 -5.58 8.33
C THR A 14 8.93 -5.24 9.16
N GLN A 15 9.97 -6.07 9.09
CA GLN A 15 11.15 -5.95 9.94
C GLN A 15 12.40 -5.49 9.18
N SER A 16 12.43 -5.60 7.87
CA SER A 16 13.59 -5.24 7.07
C SER A 16 13.21 -4.93 5.62
N VAL A 17 14.04 -4.10 4.99
CA VAL A 17 14.06 -3.89 3.54
C VAL A 17 15.26 -4.64 2.96
N ARG A 18 15.05 -5.31 1.84
CA ARG A 18 16.09 -6.04 1.10
C ARG A 18 16.11 -5.61 -0.35
N ALA A 19 17.30 -5.38 -0.89
CA ALA A 19 17.55 -5.26 -2.31
C ALA A 19 18.36 -6.50 -2.75
N LEU A 20 17.83 -7.23 -3.72
CA LEU A 20 18.34 -8.53 -4.18
C LEU A 20 18.62 -8.43 -5.67
N LEU A 21 19.83 -8.78 -6.08
CA LEU A 21 20.22 -8.79 -7.48
C LEU A 21 20.29 -10.22 -8.00
N PHE A 22 19.63 -10.46 -9.12
CA PHE A 22 19.60 -11.75 -9.79
C PHE A 22 20.12 -11.65 -11.22
N ASP A 23 20.75 -12.73 -11.71
CA ASP A 23 20.91 -12.95 -13.16
C ASP A 23 19.59 -13.47 -13.78
N LEU A 24 19.57 -13.61 -15.10
CA LEU A 24 18.39 -14.14 -15.81
C LEU A 24 18.16 -15.64 -15.60
N GLN A 25 19.10 -16.35 -14.99
CA GLN A 25 18.99 -17.76 -14.60
C GLN A 25 18.40 -17.93 -13.19
N GLY A 26 18.17 -16.80 -12.48
CA GLY A 26 17.62 -16.81 -11.13
C GLY A 26 18.68 -16.98 -10.02
N ASN A 27 19.98 -16.91 -10.34
CA ASN A 27 21.02 -16.95 -9.33
C ASN A 27 21.09 -15.60 -8.59
N LEU A 28 21.15 -15.66 -7.27
CA LEU A 28 21.34 -14.47 -6.41
C LEU A 28 22.81 -14.04 -6.48
N LEU A 29 23.06 -12.83 -7.01
CA LEU A 29 24.40 -12.28 -7.18
C LEU A 29 24.83 -11.34 -6.05
N GLY A 30 23.86 -10.76 -5.34
CA GLY A 30 24.14 -9.86 -4.22
C GLY A 30 22.88 -9.50 -3.46
N LYS A 31 23.07 -9.03 -2.20
CA LYS A 31 21.98 -8.68 -1.30
C LYS A 31 22.38 -7.53 -0.39
N GLY A 32 21.62 -6.43 -0.43
CA GLY A 32 21.66 -5.38 0.59
C GLY A 32 20.47 -5.50 1.52
N LYS A 33 20.69 -5.43 2.84
CA LYS A 33 19.63 -5.50 3.87
C LYS A 33 19.73 -4.31 4.81
N VAL A 34 18.58 -3.74 5.17
CA VAL A 34 18.41 -2.73 6.21
C VAL A 34 17.35 -3.25 7.17
N ASP A 35 17.66 -3.33 8.45
CA ASP A 35 16.67 -3.63 9.49
C ASP A 35 15.89 -2.37 9.80
N LEU A 36 14.56 -2.50 9.81
CA LEU A 36 13.66 -1.38 10.09
C LEU A 36 13.60 -1.10 11.59
N GLN A 37 13.56 0.19 11.93
CA GLN A 37 13.26 0.61 13.29
C GLN A 37 11.81 0.24 13.64
N PRO A 38 11.53 0.00 14.93
CA PRO A 38 10.16 -0.22 15.39
C PRO A 38 9.23 0.90 14.95
N TYR A 39 7.98 0.55 14.67
CA TYR A 39 6.94 1.53 14.40
C TYR A 39 6.62 2.38 15.63
N VAL A 40 6.05 3.56 15.40
CA VAL A 40 5.60 4.45 16.47
C VAL A 40 4.18 4.08 16.89
N SER A 41 3.92 4.03 18.20
CA SER A 41 2.59 3.78 18.76
C SER A 41 2.15 4.99 19.61
N PRO A 42 1.54 6.03 19.01
CA PRO A 42 1.13 7.22 19.75
C PRO A 42 0.05 6.96 20.80
N CYS A 43 -0.75 5.93 20.58
CA CYS A 43 -1.79 5.45 21.49
C CYS A 43 -1.79 3.92 21.54
N PRO A 44 -2.29 3.30 22.59
CA PRO A 44 -2.43 1.84 22.68
C PRO A 44 -3.17 1.27 21.45
N GLY A 45 -2.60 0.25 20.82
CA GLY A 45 -3.16 -0.38 19.62
C GLY A 45 -2.92 0.37 18.30
N TRP A 46 -2.32 1.56 18.33
CA TRP A 46 -1.94 2.27 17.11
C TRP A 46 -0.58 1.84 16.63
N ALA A 47 -0.41 1.83 15.32
CA ALA A 47 0.86 1.51 14.69
C ALA A 47 1.07 2.38 13.45
N GLU A 48 2.06 3.26 13.52
CA GLU A 48 2.35 4.24 12.49
C GLU A 48 3.83 4.25 12.13
N GLN A 49 4.13 4.59 10.88
CA GLN A 49 5.50 4.83 10.44
C GLN A 49 5.53 5.91 9.36
N ASP A 50 6.60 6.66 9.29
CA ASP A 50 6.83 7.64 8.23
C ASP A 50 6.99 6.92 6.86
N PRO A 51 6.16 7.24 5.85
CA PRO A 51 6.31 6.67 4.51
C PRO A 51 7.66 6.98 3.86
N ASP A 52 8.21 8.17 4.08
CA ASP A 52 9.50 8.57 3.53
C ASP A 52 10.67 7.81 4.18
N TYR A 53 10.51 7.37 5.43
CA TYR A 53 11.46 6.46 6.07
C TYR A 53 11.59 5.12 5.30
N TYR A 54 10.46 4.53 4.86
CA TYR A 54 10.52 3.32 4.04
C TYR A 54 11.27 3.56 2.73
N TRP A 55 11.04 4.70 2.08
CA TRP A 55 11.77 5.05 0.86
C TRP A 55 13.27 5.23 1.10
N ALA A 56 13.65 5.87 2.19
CA ALA A 56 15.06 6.01 2.59
C ALA A 56 15.71 4.64 2.82
N CYS A 57 15.02 3.71 3.50
CA CYS A 57 15.51 2.34 3.72
C CYS A 57 15.65 1.55 2.42
N VAL A 58 14.77 1.75 1.42
CA VAL A 58 14.94 1.16 0.08
C VAL A 58 16.22 1.68 -0.57
N GLY A 59 16.46 2.99 -0.52
CA GLY A 59 17.69 3.61 -1.03
C GLY A 59 18.94 3.04 -0.35
N GLU A 60 18.92 2.95 0.97
CA GLU A 60 20.05 2.39 1.74
C GLU A 60 20.29 0.90 1.42
N ALA A 61 19.25 0.09 1.31
CA ALA A 61 19.39 -1.32 0.93
C ALA A 61 20.02 -1.47 -0.46
N CYS A 62 19.64 -0.62 -1.41
CA CYS A 62 20.26 -0.56 -2.73
C CYS A 62 21.73 -0.13 -2.65
N GLN A 63 22.05 0.89 -1.84
CA GLN A 63 23.45 1.33 -1.67
C GLN A 63 24.33 0.22 -1.07
N ARG A 64 23.84 -0.51 -0.07
CA ARG A 64 24.52 -1.67 0.51
C ARG A 64 24.74 -2.79 -0.50
N LEU A 65 23.77 -3.03 -1.38
CA LEU A 65 23.90 -3.98 -2.49
C LEU A 65 24.99 -3.54 -3.47
N TRP A 66 25.00 -2.27 -3.88
CA TRP A 66 26.00 -1.75 -4.83
C TRP A 66 27.41 -1.75 -4.26
N ALA A 67 27.56 -1.59 -2.96
CA ALA A 67 28.88 -1.68 -2.31
C ALA A 67 29.49 -3.09 -2.36
N GLN A 68 28.67 -4.12 -2.55
CA GLN A 68 29.11 -5.53 -2.56
C GLN A 68 29.19 -6.14 -3.97
N THR A 69 28.72 -5.41 -5.00
CA THR A 69 28.61 -5.95 -6.35
C THR A 69 29.29 -5.02 -7.37
N ALA A 70 30.20 -5.58 -8.15
CA ALA A 70 30.88 -4.84 -9.24
C ALA A 70 30.10 -5.04 -10.56
N ILE A 71 28.84 -4.59 -10.64
CA ILE A 71 28.03 -4.69 -11.84
C ILE A 71 27.76 -3.32 -12.44
N ASP A 72 27.55 -3.29 -13.75
CA ASP A 72 27.00 -2.13 -14.42
C ASP A 72 25.47 -2.08 -14.19
N ARG A 73 25.01 -1.05 -13.50
CA ARG A 73 23.58 -0.86 -13.18
C ARG A 73 22.71 -0.63 -14.42
N GLN A 74 23.30 -0.17 -15.52
CA GLN A 74 22.61 -0.02 -16.80
C GLN A 74 22.16 -1.36 -17.40
N LEU A 75 22.74 -2.47 -16.93
CA LEU A 75 22.36 -3.82 -17.33
C LEU A 75 21.18 -4.37 -16.52
N ILE A 76 20.62 -3.62 -15.56
CA ILE A 76 19.39 -3.98 -14.85
C ILE A 76 18.21 -3.75 -15.80
N ARG A 77 17.53 -4.82 -16.20
CA ARG A 77 16.43 -4.81 -17.18
C ARG A 77 15.05 -4.67 -16.55
N GLY A 78 14.95 -4.89 -15.25
CA GLY A 78 13.68 -4.75 -14.54
C GLY A 78 13.86 -4.67 -13.05
N VAL A 79 12.87 -4.02 -12.41
CA VAL A 79 12.76 -3.93 -10.95
C VAL A 79 11.43 -4.55 -10.55
N SER A 80 11.46 -5.47 -9.61
CA SER A 80 10.27 -6.01 -8.94
C SER A 80 10.20 -5.46 -7.51
N LEU A 81 9.02 -5.05 -7.09
CA LEU A 81 8.78 -4.55 -5.73
C LEU A 81 7.73 -5.41 -5.05
N THR A 82 8.03 -5.89 -3.85
CA THR A 82 7.06 -6.45 -2.92
C THR A 82 7.09 -5.68 -1.59
N THR A 83 5.94 -5.60 -0.92
CA THR A 83 5.81 -4.87 0.34
C THR A 83 4.96 -5.64 1.34
N GLN A 84 5.08 -5.29 2.62
CA GLN A 84 4.06 -5.64 3.59
C GLN A 84 2.69 -5.12 3.11
N ARG A 85 1.63 -5.91 3.27
CA ARG A 85 0.27 -5.58 2.80
C ARG A 85 -0.51 -4.84 3.87
N GLY A 86 -1.52 -4.07 3.47
CA GLY A 86 -2.42 -3.40 4.40
C GLY A 86 -1.83 -2.15 5.09
N THR A 87 -0.71 -1.63 4.62
CA THR A 87 -0.17 -0.34 5.08
C THR A 87 -0.69 0.76 4.18
N VAL A 88 -1.43 1.73 4.75
CA VAL A 88 -2.15 2.79 4.02
C VAL A 88 -1.44 4.13 4.15
N VAL A 89 -1.24 4.79 3.02
CA VAL A 89 -0.58 6.10 2.90
C VAL A 89 -1.54 7.10 2.26
N HIS A 90 -1.76 8.24 2.91
CA HIS A 90 -2.52 9.37 2.37
C HIS A 90 -1.55 10.40 1.82
N VAL A 91 -1.70 10.77 0.54
CA VAL A 91 -0.80 11.71 -0.13
C VAL A 91 -1.55 12.82 -0.84
N ASP A 92 -0.86 13.95 -1.04
CA ASP A 92 -1.34 15.03 -1.92
C ASP A 92 -1.05 14.72 -3.42
N ALA A 93 -1.35 15.69 -4.30
CA ALA A 93 -1.17 15.55 -5.74
C ALA A 93 0.29 15.35 -6.17
N GLU A 94 1.24 15.84 -5.37
CA GLU A 94 2.69 15.68 -5.59
C GLU A 94 3.26 14.43 -4.89
N CYS A 95 2.39 13.54 -4.39
CA CYS A 95 2.77 12.34 -3.64
C CYS A 95 3.55 12.63 -2.35
N ARG A 96 3.30 13.77 -1.69
CA ARG A 96 3.85 14.05 -0.37
C ARG A 96 2.92 13.45 0.70
N PRO A 97 3.44 12.66 1.66
CA PRO A 97 2.63 12.12 2.73
C PRO A 97 1.99 13.24 3.56
N LEU A 98 0.70 13.11 3.85
CA LEU A 98 -0.07 14.07 4.65
C LEU A 98 -0.10 13.70 6.14
N ARG A 99 0.27 12.48 6.45
CA ARG A 99 0.36 11.91 7.79
C ARG A 99 1.25 10.65 7.77
N PRO A 100 1.69 10.15 8.94
CA PRO A 100 2.31 8.83 9.01
C PRO A 100 1.39 7.73 8.44
N ALA A 101 1.97 6.73 7.78
CA ALA A 101 1.24 5.57 7.29
C ALA A 101 0.60 4.79 8.45
N ILE A 102 -0.62 4.31 8.25
CA ILE A 102 -1.26 3.36 9.16
C ILE A 102 -0.84 1.96 8.74
N LEU A 103 -0.22 1.22 9.68
CA LEU A 103 0.32 -0.11 9.39
C LEU A 103 -0.76 -1.19 9.49
N TRP A 104 -0.53 -2.33 8.87
CA TRP A 104 -1.45 -3.47 8.84
C TRP A 104 -1.80 -4.06 10.21
N LEU A 105 -0.97 -3.83 11.22
CA LEU A 105 -1.17 -4.30 12.61
C LEU A 105 -1.89 -3.27 13.49
N ASP A 106 -2.23 -2.11 12.95
CA ASP A 106 -2.98 -1.07 13.65
C ASP A 106 -4.39 -1.57 14.00
N GLN A 107 -4.85 -1.26 15.23
CA GLN A 107 -6.12 -1.74 15.77
C GLN A 107 -7.19 -0.66 15.85
N ARG A 108 -6.90 0.58 15.34
CA ARG A 108 -7.91 1.64 15.34
C ARG A 108 -9.10 1.28 14.46
N GLN A 109 -10.29 1.67 14.89
CA GLN A 109 -11.52 1.40 14.18
C GLN A 109 -12.31 2.68 13.97
N ALA A 110 -12.92 2.80 12.80
CA ALA A 110 -13.89 3.84 12.52
C ALA A 110 -15.24 3.54 13.20
N GLU A 111 -15.95 4.58 13.60
CA GLU A 111 -17.29 4.43 14.13
C GLU A 111 -18.30 4.17 13.01
N VAL A 112 -19.11 3.12 13.14
CA VAL A 112 -20.20 2.82 12.21
C VAL A 112 -21.51 3.35 12.77
N ARG A 113 -21.72 4.68 12.66
CA ARG A 113 -22.90 5.36 13.23
C ARG A 113 -24.19 5.13 12.44
N GLN A 114 -24.12 4.83 11.16
CA GLN A 114 -25.29 4.68 10.29
C GLN A 114 -25.21 3.40 9.48
N ARG A 115 -26.33 2.71 9.38
CA ARG A 115 -26.48 1.55 8.50
C ARG A 115 -26.28 1.94 7.04
N LEU A 116 -25.80 1.01 6.22
CA LEU A 116 -25.71 1.22 4.80
C LEU A 116 -27.11 1.43 4.20
N LYS A 117 -27.32 2.55 3.49
CA LYS A 117 -28.63 2.93 2.93
C LYS A 117 -28.79 2.40 1.48
N GLY A 118 -30.03 2.41 1.02
CA GLY A 118 -30.39 2.05 -0.35
C GLY A 118 -30.49 0.54 -0.61
N PRO A 119 -30.50 0.12 -1.90
CA PRO A 119 -30.76 -1.28 -2.27
C PRO A 119 -29.76 -2.27 -1.63
N TRP A 120 -28.50 -1.90 -1.52
CA TRP A 120 -27.47 -2.72 -0.86
C TRP A 120 -27.73 -2.90 0.63
N GLY A 121 -28.13 -1.84 1.35
CA GLY A 121 -28.48 -1.94 2.77
C GLY A 121 -29.68 -2.87 3.01
N TRP A 122 -30.68 -2.78 2.14
CA TRP A 122 -31.83 -3.70 2.20
C TRP A 122 -31.41 -5.14 1.92
N LEU A 123 -30.59 -5.39 0.89
CA LEU A 123 -30.09 -6.72 0.54
C LEU A 123 -29.27 -7.35 1.65
N PHE A 124 -28.36 -6.59 2.28
CA PHE A 124 -27.54 -7.09 3.38
C PHE A 124 -28.35 -7.41 4.63
N ARG A 125 -29.42 -6.65 4.87
CA ARG A 125 -30.38 -6.96 5.95
C ARG A 125 -31.11 -8.27 5.68
N LEU A 126 -31.62 -8.44 4.47
CA LEU A 126 -32.30 -9.70 4.07
C LEU A 126 -31.39 -10.91 4.19
N LEU A 127 -30.11 -10.77 3.82
CA LEU A 127 -29.09 -11.81 3.89
C LEU A 127 -28.44 -11.95 5.28
N ARG A 128 -28.81 -11.12 6.26
CA ARG A 128 -28.21 -11.06 7.62
C ARG A 128 -26.69 -10.80 7.60
N LEU A 129 -26.20 -10.02 6.62
CA LEU A 129 -24.78 -9.70 6.45
C LEU A 129 -24.40 -8.29 6.96
N GLU A 130 -25.33 -7.58 7.62
CA GLU A 130 -25.11 -6.21 8.13
C GLU A 130 -23.88 -6.14 9.03
N ALA A 131 -23.76 -7.05 10.01
CA ALA A 131 -22.63 -7.07 10.94
C ALA A 131 -21.28 -7.25 10.22
N THR A 132 -21.23 -8.10 9.20
CA THR A 132 -20.02 -8.31 8.40
C THR A 132 -19.64 -7.05 7.62
N VAL A 133 -20.62 -6.38 7.00
CA VAL A 133 -20.38 -5.12 6.28
C VAL A 133 -19.93 -4.02 7.24
N ASP A 134 -20.56 -3.91 8.40
CA ASP A 134 -20.20 -2.91 9.41
C ASP A 134 -18.80 -3.18 9.99
N TYR A 135 -18.42 -4.44 10.17
CA TYR A 135 -17.06 -4.82 10.53
C TYR A 135 -16.05 -4.31 9.47
N PHE A 136 -16.27 -4.56 8.17
CA PHE A 136 -15.40 -4.04 7.11
C PHE A 136 -15.36 -2.51 7.07
N ARG A 137 -16.44 -1.84 7.41
CA ARG A 137 -16.48 -0.37 7.50
C ARG A 137 -15.67 0.15 8.67
N ALA A 138 -15.76 -0.53 9.81
CA ALA A 138 -15.00 -0.17 11.02
C ALA A 138 -13.48 -0.37 10.80
N GLN A 139 -13.09 -1.47 10.16
CA GLN A 139 -11.69 -1.82 9.92
C GLN A 139 -11.02 -0.98 8.80
N ALA A 140 -11.80 -0.25 7.99
CA ALA A 140 -11.22 0.52 6.91
C ALA A 140 -10.57 1.81 7.44
N GLU A 141 -9.24 1.89 7.36
CA GLU A 141 -8.41 3.01 7.83
C GLU A 141 -8.85 4.34 7.23
N VAL A 142 -9.28 4.33 5.98
CA VAL A 142 -9.80 5.53 5.27
C VAL A 142 -11.06 6.10 5.95
N ASN A 143 -11.91 5.25 6.52
CA ASN A 143 -13.09 5.70 7.25
C ASN A 143 -12.68 6.39 8.56
N TRP A 144 -11.68 5.84 9.25
CA TRP A 144 -11.14 6.45 10.46
C TRP A 144 -10.52 7.82 10.17
N VAL A 145 -9.68 7.92 9.14
CA VAL A 145 -9.04 9.20 8.76
C VAL A 145 -10.09 10.24 8.37
N ALA A 146 -11.10 9.87 7.58
CA ALA A 146 -12.17 10.79 7.22
C ALA A 146 -13.00 11.29 8.42
N GLN A 147 -13.11 10.50 9.49
CA GLN A 147 -13.85 10.83 10.70
C GLN A 147 -13.05 11.66 11.70
N HIS A 148 -11.78 11.33 11.90
CA HIS A 148 -10.96 11.88 12.99
C HIS A 148 -9.91 12.88 12.51
N GLN A 149 -9.61 12.91 11.21
CA GLN A 149 -8.65 13.81 10.58
C GLN A 149 -9.23 14.41 9.29
N PRO A 150 -10.39 15.14 9.36
CA PRO A 150 -11.08 15.64 8.19
C PRO A 150 -10.23 16.61 7.35
N GLU A 151 -9.30 17.34 7.98
CA GLU A 151 -8.33 18.21 7.31
C GLU A 151 -7.29 17.42 6.47
N VAL A 152 -6.87 16.25 6.95
CA VAL A 152 -6.02 15.33 6.17
C VAL A 152 -6.81 14.75 5.02
N TRP A 153 -8.05 14.30 5.30
CA TRP A 153 -8.92 13.71 4.29
C TRP A 153 -9.23 14.71 3.16
N ALA A 154 -9.53 15.96 3.50
CA ALA A 154 -9.83 17.01 2.52
C ALA A 154 -8.65 17.34 1.58
N ARG A 155 -7.41 17.14 2.04
CA ARG A 155 -6.19 17.35 1.25
C ARG A 155 -5.72 16.08 0.53
N THR A 156 -6.30 14.92 0.82
CA THR A 156 -5.89 13.64 0.24
C THR A 156 -6.29 13.58 -1.23
N ASP A 157 -5.30 13.64 -2.13
CA ASP A 157 -5.49 13.39 -3.56
C ASP A 157 -5.50 11.90 -3.86
N LYS A 158 -4.57 11.13 -3.25
CA LYS A 158 -4.52 9.68 -3.40
C LYS A 158 -4.44 8.96 -2.05
N VAL A 159 -5.13 7.82 -2.01
CA VAL A 159 -4.98 6.79 -0.97
C VAL A 159 -4.21 5.64 -1.59
N LEU A 160 -3.00 5.40 -1.11
CA LEU A 160 -2.09 4.39 -1.64
C LEU A 160 -1.86 3.30 -0.60
N LEU A 161 -1.62 2.08 -1.05
CA LEU A 161 -0.88 1.12 -0.25
C LEU A 161 0.60 1.45 -0.30
N LEU A 162 1.39 0.90 0.62
CA LEU A 162 2.84 1.13 0.64
C LEU A 162 3.49 0.77 -0.71
N SER A 163 3.00 -0.29 -1.38
CA SER A 163 3.44 -0.66 -2.73
C SER A 163 3.19 0.44 -3.76
N GLY A 164 2.02 1.05 -3.76
CA GLY A 164 1.69 2.16 -4.67
C GLY A 164 2.52 3.41 -4.38
N PHE A 165 2.77 3.72 -3.10
CA PHE A 165 3.64 4.82 -2.70
C PHE A 165 5.09 4.61 -3.19
N LEU A 166 5.67 3.45 -2.92
CA LEU A 166 7.03 3.14 -3.36
C LEU A 166 7.13 2.99 -4.88
N SER A 167 6.09 2.48 -5.56
CA SER A 167 6.02 2.46 -7.02
C SER A 167 6.05 3.88 -7.59
N HIS A 168 5.31 4.81 -6.99
CA HIS A 168 5.36 6.22 -7.40
C HIS A 168 6.76 6.81 -7.23
N ARG A 169 7.44 6.54 -6.11
CA ARG A 169 8.82 6.99 -5.88
C ARG A 169 9.81 6.41 -6.93
N LEU A 170 9.55 5.22 -7.43
CA LEU A 170 10.39 4.57 -8.45
C LEU A 170 10.13 5.06 -9.88
N CYS A 171 8.88 5.32 -10.26
CA CYS A 171 8.52 5.58 -11.65
C CYS A 171 7.75 6.89 -11.92
N GLY A 172 7.44 7.69 -10.88
CA GLY A 172 6.72 8.96 -10.99
C GLY A 172 5.24 8.83 -11.36
N ARG A 173 4.65 7.62 -11.29
CA ARG A 173 3.25 7.37 -11.68
C ARG A 173 2.46 6.78 -10.52
N PHE A 174 1.20 7.19 -10.38
CA PHE A 174 0.28 6.59 -9.42
C PHE A 174 -0.23 5.24 -9.94
N VAL A 175 0.58 4.21 -9.73
CA VAL A 175 0.31 2.83 -10.15
C VAL A 175 0.53 1.86 -9.00
N ASP A 176 -0.22 0.76 -9.00
CA ASP A 176 -0.02 -0.34 -8.04
C ASP A 176 -0.30 -1.68 -8.69
N SER A 177 0.11 -2.77 -8.04
CA SER A 177 -0.18 -4.14 -8.47
C SER A 177 -1.52 -4.60 -7.91
N VAL A 178 -2.29 -5.33 -8.74
CA VAL A 178 -3.50 -6.03 -8.27
C VAL A 178 -3.20 -7.00 -7.12
N ALA A 179 -1.98 -7.53 -7.04
CA ALA A 179 -1.56 -8.44 -5.97
C ALA A 179 -1.45 -7.76 -4.60
N CYS A 180 -1.31 -6.44 -4.54
CA CYS A 180 -1.20 -5.68 -3.30
C CYS A 180 -2.55 -5.31 -2.69
N CYS A 181 -3.66 -5.38 -3.46
CA CYS A 181 -4.98 -5.00 -2.99
C CYS A 181 -5.46 -5.87 -1.82
N VAL A 182 -6.01 -5.23 -0.80
CA VAL A 182 -6.57 -5.87 0.41
C VAL A 182 -8.06 -5.59 0.57
N GLY A 183 -8.75 -6.37 1.41
CA GLY A 183 -10.21 -6.39 1.56
C GLY A 183 -10.87 -5.07 1.96
N TYR A 184 -10.12 -4.12 2.50
CA TYR A 184 -10.65 -2.80 2.91
C TYR A 184 -10.69 -1.78 1.77
N LEU A 185 -10.21 -2.13 0.58
CA LEU A 185 -10.34 -1.30 -0.63
C LEU A 185 -11.52 -1.76 -1.51
N PRO A 186 -12.09 -0.88 -2.36
CA PRO A 186 -13.18 -1.25 -3.27
C PRO A 186 -12.65 -2.05 -4.47
N PHE A 187 -12.05 -3.22 -4.21
CA PHE A 187 -11.43 -4.08 -5.20
C PHE A 187 -12.34 -5.27 -5.58
N ASP A 188 -12.42 -5.59 -6.87
CA ASP A 188 -13.10 -6.77 -7.42
C ASP A 188 -12.08 -7.90 -7.63
N TYR A 189 -12.01 -8.84 -6.67
CA TYR A 189 -11.07 -9.96 -6.71
C TYR A 189 -11.29 -10.96 -7.85
N ARG A 190 -12.50 -10.96 -8.45
CA ARG A 190 -12.78 -11.84 -9.59
C ARG A 190 -12.27 -11.27 -10.91
N ARG A 191 -12.33 -9.93 -11.03
CA ARG A 191 -11.95 -9.22 -12.25
C ARG A 191 -10.60 -8.54 -12.16
N LEU A 192 -9.94 -8.63 -10.99
CA LEU A 192 -8.64 -8.02 -10.69
C LEU A 192 -8.57 -6.53 -11.08
N ARG A 193 -9.58 -5.76 -10.66
CA ARG A 193 -9.69 -4.32 -10.92
C ARG A 193 -10.47 -3.63 -9.81
N TRP A 194 -10.50 -2.31 -9.84
CA TRP A 194 -11.40 -1.56 -8.95
C TRP A 194 -12.85 -1.96 -9.21
N ALA A 195 -13.62 -2.04 -8.15
CA ALA A 195 -15.04 -2.39 -8.21
C ALA A 195 -15.83 -1.42 -9.11
N ALA A 196 -16.89 -1.90 -9.73
CA ALA A 196 -17.75 -1.06 -10.56
C ALA A 196 -18.34 0.11 -9.74
N PRO A 197 -18.60 1.28 -10.35
CA PRO A 197 -19.04 2.50 -9.60
C PRO A 197 -20.31 2.32 -8.76
N ARG A 198 -21.16 1.33 -9.10
CA ARG A 198 -22.38 1.00 -8.35
C ARG A 198 -22.19 -0.09 -7.29
N ASP A 199 -21.00 -0.61 -7.14
CA ASP A 199 -20.69 -1.64 -6.11
C ASP A 199 -20.84 -1.03 -4.72
N TRP A 200 -21.35 -1.85 -3.77
CA TRP A 200 -21.54 -1.45 -2.38
C TRP A 200 -20.26 -1.00 -1.69
N LYS A 201 -19.11 -1.50 -2.12
CA LYS A 201 -17.80 -1.17 -1.55
C LYS A 201 -17.50 0.33 -1.60
N TRP A 202 -17.95 1.03 -2.65
CA TRP A 202 -17.85 2.49 -2.75
C TRP A 202 -18.75 3.23 -1.76
N ARG A 203 -19.89 2.63 -1.37
CA ARG A 203 -20.80 3.21 -0.40
C ARG A 203 -20.37 2.96 1.05
N ALA A 204 -19.54 1.96 1.25
CA ALA A 204 -19.00 1.60 2.55
C ALA A 204 -17.82 2.48 2.98
N LYS A 205 -17.24 3.27 2.06
CA LYS A 205 -15.99 4.02 2.23
C LYS A 205 -16.13 5.43 1.65
N PRO A 206 -15.39 6.43 2.18
CA PRO A 206 -15.54 7.83 1.78
C PRO A 206 -14.80 8.19 0.48
N HIS A 207 -13.85 7.37 0.02
CA HIS A 207 -13.03 7.71 -1.13
C HIS A 207 -13.75 7.52 -2.47
N GLN A 208 -13.26 8.24 -3.47
CA GLN A 208 -13.74 8.20 -4.85
C GLN A 208 -12.73 7.51 -5.76
N THR A 209 -13.17 7.05 -6.93
CA THR A 209 -12.28 6.36 -7.89
C THR A 209 -10.99 7.14 -8.23
N PRO A 210 -11.01 8.48 -8.45
CA PRO A 210 -9.79 9.23 -8.73
C PRO A 210 -8.75 9.22 -7.60
N GLN A 211 -9.16 8.92 -6.36
CA GLN A 211 -8.25 8.83 -5.21
C GLN A 211 -7.48 7.51 -5.13
N LEU A 212 -7.71 6.58 -6.06
CA LEU A 212 -7.01 5.31 -6.10
C LEU A 212 -6.03 5.26 -7.27
N PRO A 213 -4.90 4.52 -7.15
CA PRO A 213 -3.93 4.38 -8.23
C PRO A 213 -4.49 3.54 -9.38
N GLN A 214 -3.85 3.63 -10.55
CA GLN A 214 -4.11 2.70 -11.65
C GLN A 214 -3.53 1.31 -11.28
N LEU A 215 -4.27 0.24 -11.57
CA LEU A 215 -3.84 -1.14 -11.30
C LEU A 215 -3.29 -1.82 -12.54
N TYR A 216 -2.27 -2.66 -12.32
CA TYR A 216 -1.64 -3.52 -13.31
C TYR A 216 -1.50 -4.95 -12.81
#